data_9f203161ad7c57e33514ce8c1fa77fa3
#
_entry.id   9f203161ad7c57e33514ce8c1fa77fa3
#
_cell.length_a   1.000
_cell.length_b   1.000
_cell.length_c   1.000
_cell.angle_alpha   90.00
_cell.angle_beta   90.00
_cell.angle_gamma   90.00
#
_symmetry.space_group_name_H-M   'P 1'
#
loop_
_entity.id
_entity.type
_entity.pdbx_description
1 polymer ?
#
loop_
_entity_poly.entity_id
_entity_poly.type
_entity_poly.pdbx_seq_one_letter_code
_entity_poly.pdbx_strand_id
1 'polypeptide(L)'
;MKRVLMAAALAVSGLIAGVAPAHAATVVQDAGGTRGTSIFQYGPVGQSFTMVGTSLTSFGFQFQTLSTSAGNAALTFSLLAGDTLGGQLLKQVSATPAAGAARQNFWYDFDLGGVSLSDGTTYTAVVSATTDRLGLVYGPASNGTVDGYAGGTLLTTKPAFNAASNCTKGICDANFRFTSTGATGGAVPEPATWALLMLGFGAVGYTLRRSRKQRLTRQLV
;
A
#
# COMPACT_ATOMS: atom_id res chain seq x y z
N MET A 1 21.84 15.66 67.67
CA MET A 1 21.33 16.35 66.48
C MET A 1 22.12 15.92 65.29
N LYS A 2 21.60 14.96 64.48
CA LYS A 2 22.25 14.56 63.20
C LYS A 2 21.21 14.78 62.11
N ARG A 3 21.42 15.80 61.28
CA ARG A 3 20.58 16.12 60.11
C ARG A 3 20.92 15.15 59.01
N VAL A 4 19.93 14.35 58.60
CA VAL A 4 19.99 13.49 57.45
C VAL A 4 19.65 14.35 56.24
N LEU A 5 20.63 14.56 55.36
CA LEU A 5 20.43 15.17 54.05
C LEU A 5 19.76 14.12 53.17
N MET A 6 18.50 14.40 52.80
CA MET A 6 17.81 13.69 51.76
C MET A 6 18.22 14.27 50.40
N ALA A 7 19.04 13.55 49.65
CA ALA A 7 19.35 13.89 48.27
C ALA A 7 18.19 13.47 47.40
N ALA A 8 17.43 14.44 46.90
CA ALA A 8 16.42 14.22 45.89
C ALA A 8 17.13 14.09 44.54
N ALA A 9 17.24 12.87 44.01
CA ALA A 9 17.65 12.62 42.65
C ALA A 9 16.47 12.98 41.74
N LEU A 10 16.53 14.15 41.11
CA LEU A 10 15.67 14.50 39.97
C LEU A 10 16.02 13.58 38.80
N ALA A 11 15.20 12.61 38.51
CA ALA A 11 15.27 11.87 37.27
C ALA A 11 14.73 12.79 36.14
N VAL A 12 15.64 13.36 35.38
CA VAL A 12 15.33 14.03 34.10
C VAL A 12 14.96 12.92 33.13
N SER A 13 13.68 12.62 33.04
CA SER A 13 13.14 11.76 31.98
C SER A 13 13.13 12.57 30.69
N GLY A 14 14.24 12.52 29.95
CA GLY A 14 14.29 13.04 28.59
C GLY A 14 13.23 12.32 27.75
N LEU A 15 12.18 13.03 27.33
CA LEU A 15 11.30 12.59 26.28
C LEU A 15 12.15 12.50 25.00
N ILE A 16 12.66 11.33 24.70
CA ILE A 16 13.12 10.99 23.36
C ILE A 16 11.81 10.77 22.59
N ALA A 17 11.37 11.79 21.88
CA ALA A 17 10.35 11.64 20.86
C ALA A 17 10.93 10.68 19.82
N GLY A 18 10.62 9.40 19.94
CA GLY A 18 11.00 8.39 18.98
C GLY A 18 10.39 8.78 17.63
N VAL A 19 11.23 9.09 16.66
CA VAL A 19 10.81 9.18 15.27
C VAL A 19 10.37 7.77 14.90
N ALA A 20 9.05 7.56 14.81
CA ALA A 20 8.52 6.28 14.34
C ALA A 20 9.09 6.02 12.95
N PRO A 21 9.69 4.86 12.68
CA PRO A 21 10.18 4.53 11.36
C PRO A 21 8.99 4.58 10.38
N ALA A 22 9.19 5.22 9.23
CA ALA A 22 8.19 5.23 8.16
C ALA A 22 8.09 3.81 7.61
N HIS A 23 6.99 3.11 7.93
CA HIS A 23 6.76 1.78 7.42
C HIS A 23 6.36 1.83 5.95
N ALA A 24 6.94 0.92 5.15
CA ALA A 24 6.47 0.65 3.81
C ALA A 24 5.16 -0.15 3.91
N ALA A 25 4.12 0.33 3.24
CA ALA A 25 2.88 -0.43 3.06
C ALA A 25 2.82 -0.95 1.63
N THR A 26 2.44 -2.21 1.47
CA THR A 26 2.15 -2.80 0.17
C THR A 26 0.67 -3.16 0.13
N VAL A 27 -0.03 -2.62 -0.85
CA VAL A 27 -1.43 -2.96 -1.15
C VAL A 27 -1.42 -3.82 -2.40
N VAL A 28 -2.13 -4.95 -2.35
CA VAL A 28 -2.31 -5.84 -3.50
C VAL A 28 -3.80 -6.07 -3.68
N GLN A 29 -4.31 -5.75 -4.86
CA GLN A 29 -5.68 -6.01 -5.26
C GLN A 29 -5.69 -7.01 -6.41
N ASP A 30 -6.23 -8.19 -6.14
CA ASP A 30 -6.53 -9.19 -7.16
C ASP A 30 -8.06 -9.32 -7.29
N ALA A 31 -8.58 -8.75 -8.34
CA ALA A 31 -10.02 -8.78 -8.63
C ALA A 31 -10.47 -10.15 -9.19
N GLY A 32 -9.61 -11.17 -9.15
CA GLY A 32 -9.90 -12.54 -9.60
C GLY A 32 -10.05 -12.70 -11.11
N GLY A 33 -9.71 -11.67 -11.88
CA GLY A 33 -9.72 -11.71 -13.34
C GLY A 33 -8.58 -12.55 -13.90
N THR A 34 -8.87 -13.32 -14.96
CA THR A 34 -7.85 -14.14 -15.63
C THR A 34 -7.59 -13.71 -17.07
N ARG A 35 -8.39 -12.78 -17.59
CA ARG A 35 -8.30 -12.29 -18.97
C ARG A 35 -7.92 -10.83 -19.00
N GLY A 36 -7.00 -10.50 -19.91
CA GLY A 36 -6.62 -9.14 -20.21
C GLY A 36 -7.44 -8.55 -21.35
N THR A 37 -7.83 -7.29 -21.22
CA THR A 37 -8.41 -6.52 -22.33
C THR A 37 -7.38 -5.59 -22.90
N SER A 38 -7.33 -5.51 -24.25
CA SER A 38 -6.37 -4.70 -24.99
C SER A 38 -6.32 -3.25 -24.50
N ILE A 39 -5.14 -2.85 -24.05
CA ILE A 39 -4.89 -1.47 -23.64
C ILE A 39 -4.88 -0.55 -24.85
N PHE A 40 -4.41 -1.02 -26.01
CA PHE A 40 -4.38 -0.25 -27.25
C PHE A 40 -5.79 0.05 -27.79
N GLN A 41 -6.68 -0.95 -27.79
CA GLN A 41 -8.03 -0.78 -28.33
C GLN A 41 -8.95 0.03 -27.39
N TYR A 42 -8.79 -0.13 -26.07
CA TYR A 42 -9.68 0.45 -25.06
C TYR A 42 -9.04 1.55 -24.24
N GLY A 43 -7.77 1.84 -24.50
CA GLY A 43 -7.01 2.82 -23.75
C GLY A 43 -7.33 4.29 -24.08
N PRO A 44 -6.87 5.19 -23.21
CA PRO A 44 -6.21 4.86 -21.94
C PRO A 44 -7.15 4.15 -20.97
N VAL A 45 -6.60 3.20 -20.21
CA VAL A 45 -7.33 2.47 -19.18
C VAL A 45 -6.69 2.82 -17.83
N GLY A 46 -7.50 3.09 -16.83
CA GLY A 46 -7.04 3.48 -15.50
C GLY A 46 -7.75 2.73 -14.39
N GLN A 47 -7.13 2.75 -13.22
CA GLN A 47 -7.71 2.31 -11.97
C GLN A 47 -7.60 3.44 -10.96
N SER A 48 -8.72 3.91 -10.43
CA SER A 48 -8.68 4.80 -9.28
C SER A 48 -8.39 4.00 -8.01
N PHE A 49 -7.65 4.58 -7.10
CA PHE A 49 -7.27 3.94 -5.84
C PHE A 49 -7.14 4.97 -4.73
N THR A 50 -7.42 4.51 -3.51
CA THR A 50 -7.20 5.33 -2.31
C THR A 50 -5.78 5.13 -1.81
N MET A 51 -5.03 6.20 -1.69
CA MET A 51 -3.64 6.18 -1.22
C MET A 51 -3.57 5.76 0.25
N VAL A 52 -2.61 4.92 0.57
CA VAL A 52 -2.20 4.56 1.93
C VAL A 52 -0.77 5.03 2.13
N GLY A 53 -0.55 5.93 3.09
CA GLY A 53 0.74 6.58 3.31
C GLY A 53 0.91 7.87 2.54
N THR A 54 2.12 8.44 2.54
CA THR A 54 2.38 9.78 2.02
C THR A 54 3.36 9.83 0.86
N SER A 55 3.96 8.72 0.49
CA SER A 55 4.90 8.65 -0.64
C SER A 55 4.71 7.35 -1.41
N LEU A 56 4.29 7.44 -2.65
CA LEU A 56 4.08 6.30 -3.56
C LEU A 56 5.39 5.98 -4.27
N THR A 57 5.98 4.81 -3.98
CA THR A 57 7.27 4.39 -4.53
C THR A 57 7.15 3.58 -5.80
N SER A 58 6.14 2.71 -5.89
CA SER A 58 5.87 1.91 -7.07
C SER A 58 4.37 1.67 -7.25
N PHE A 59 3.95 1.47 -8.48
CA PHE A 59 2.61 1.03 -8.83
C PHE A 59 2.69 -0.03 -9.93
N GLY A 60 2.03 -1.18 -9.74
CA GLY A 60 2.04 -2.29 -10.68
C GLY A 60 0.65 -2.70 -11.11
N PHE A 61 0.59 -3.18 -12.33
CA PHE A 61 -0.59 -3.84 -12.88
C PHE A 61 -0.28 -5.27 -13.27
N GLN A 62 -1.29 -6.12 -13.27
CA GLN A 62 -1.20 -7.41 -13.91
C GLN A 62 -1.59 -7.27 -15.38
N PHE A 63 -0.69 -7.66 -16.25
CA PHE A 63 -0.89 -7.66 -17.68
C PHE A 63 -1.03 -9.08 -18.21
N GLN A 64 -1.69 -9.19 -19.37
CA GLN A 64 -1.74 -10.43 -20.14
C GLN A 64 -1.12 -10.19 -21.51
N THR A 65 -0.26 -11.10 -21.97
CA THR A 65 0.24 -11.10 -23.33
C THR A 65 -0.88 -11.51 -24.28
N LEU A 66 -1.31 -10.60 -25.15
CA LEU A 66 -2.39 -10.87 -26.13
C LEU A 66 -1.84 -11.45 -27.45
N SER A 67 -0.66 -10.99 -27.88
CA SER A 67 -0.02 -11.38 -29.13
C SER A 67 1.46 -11.67 -28.92
N THR A 68 1.94 -12.73 -29.56
CA THR A 68 3.37 -13.12 -29.58
C THR A 68 4.15 -12.49 -30.74
N SER A 69 3.52 -11.62 -31.55
CA SER A 69 4.19 -10.92 -32.65
C SER A 69 5.45 -10.21 -32.15
N ALA A 70 6.52 -10.24 -32.94
CA ALA A 70 7.78 -9.58 -32.61
C ALA A 70 7.58 -8.06 -32.42
N GLY A 71 8.30 -7.47 -31.49
CA GLY A 71 8.27 -6.04 -31.19
C GLY A 71 8.06 -5.76 -29.70
N ASN A 72 8.40 -4.57 -29.29
CA ASN A 72 8.29 -4.16 -27.87
C ASN A 72 6.87 -3.76 -27.51
N ALA A 73 6.44 -4.15 -26.31
CA ALA A 73 5.17 -3.74 -25.73
C ALA A 73 5.35 -2.40 -24.98
N ALA A 74 5.51 -1.31 -25.75
CA ALA A 74 5.69 0.01 -25.14
C ALA A 74 4.42 0.45 -24.39
N LEU A 75 4.57 0.75 -23.11
CA LEU A 75 3.55 1.26 -22.22
C LEU A 75 3.96 2.65 -21.73
N THR A 76 2.95 3.50 -21.54
CA THR A 76 3.08 4.72 -20.76
C THR A 76 2.18 4.61 -19.55
N PHE A 77 2.77 4.70 -18.36
CA PHE A 77 2.08 4.84 -17.10
C PHE A 77 1.94 6.32 -16.76
N SER A 78 0.78 6.73 -16.28
CA SER A 78 0.51 8.08 -15.79
C SER A 78 -0.23 8.01 -14.46
N LEU A 79 0.25 8.74 -13.47
CA LEU A 79 -0.44 8.95 -12.19
C LEU A 79 -1.16 10.30 -12.24
N LEU A 80 -2.45 10.29 -12.00
CA LEU A 80 -3.32 11.47 -12.06
C LEU A 80 -3.95 11.74 -10.69
N ALA A 81 -4.24 13.01 -10.41
CA ALA A 81 -5.01 13.41 -9.24
C ALA A 81 -6.50 13.13 -9.45
N GLY A 82 -7.17 12.66 -8.38
CA GLY A 82 -8.61 12.36 -8.39
C GLY A 82 -8.95 11.00 -9.00
N ASP A 83 -10.24 10.75 -9.19
CA ASP A 83 -10.85 9.51 -9.68
C ASP A 83 -11.27 9.57 -11.15
N THR A 84 -10.48 10.23 -11.98
CA THR A 84 -10.82 10.51 -13.38
C THR A 84 -9.62 10.41 -14.30
N LEU A 85 -9.87 9.99 -15.54
CA LEU A 85 -8.85 9.99 -16.61
C LEU A 85 -8.41 11.39 -17.06
N GLY A 86 -9.16 12.42 -16.69
CA GLY A 86 -8.86 13.83 -16.98
C GLY A 86 -8.18 14.60 -15.83
N GLY A 87 -7.73 13.88 -14.79
CA GLY A 87 -7.07 14.50 -13.65
C GLY A 87 -5.73 15.15 -13.98
N GLN A 88 -5.24 15.99 -13.07
CA GLN A 88 -3.91 16.59 -13.21
C GLN A 88 -2.83 15.51 -13.21
N LEU A 89 -1.90 15.56 -14.18
CA LEU A 89 -0.76 14.67 -14.24
C LEU A 89 0.23 14.96 -13.11
N LEU A 90 0.51 13.96 -12.30
CA LEU A 90 1.46 14.01 -11.17
C LEU A 90 2.80 13.35 -11.53
N LYS A 91 2.75 12.22 -12.23
CA LYS A 91 3.93 11.46 -12.65
C LYS A 91 3.65 10.71 -13.95
N GLN A 92 4.66 10.59 -14.80
CA GLN A 92 4.61 9.75 -15.99
C GLN A 92 5.89 8.92 -16.11
N VAL A 93 5.75 7.65 -16.49
CA VAL A 93 6.85 6.71 -16.68
C VAL A 93 6.58 5.88 -17.94
N SER A 94 7.57 5.76 -18.80
CA SER A 94 7.52 4.87 -19.96
C SER A 94 8.25 3.56 -19.65
N ALA A 95 7.71 2.45 -20.14
CA ALA A 95 8.27 1.13 -19.94
C ALA A 95 8.04 0.23 -21.17
N THR A 96 8.89 -0.77 -21.29
CA THR A 96 8.79 -1.80 -22.32
C THR A 96 8.89 -3.18 -21.68
N PRO A 97 7.81 -3.65 -20.99
CA PRO A 97 7.85 -4.96 -20.39
C PRO A 97 8.08 -6.04 -21.43
N ALA A 98 8.87 -7.04 -21.08
CA ALA A 98 9.04 -8.22 -21.91
C ALA A 98 7.72 -8.99 -21.96
N ALA A 99 7.15 -9.15 -23.13
CA ALA A 99 5.96 -9.96 -23.33
C ALA A 99 6.37 -11.44 -23.33
N GLY A 100 5.70 -12.23 -22.49
CA GLY A 100 5.85 -13.67 -22.41
C GLY A 100 5.09 -14.42 -23.51
N ALA A 101 4.77 -15.71 -23.25
CA ALA A 101 3.92 -16.50 -24.12
C ALA A 101 2.50 -15.91 -24.22
N ALA A 102 1.80 -16.20 -25.32
CA ALA A 102 0.42 -15.73 -25.52
C ALA A 102 -0.48 -16.17 -24.35
N ARG A 103 -1.35 -15.28 -23.91
CA ARG A 103 -2.31 -15.47 -22.80
C ARG A 103 -1.67 -15.75 -21.44
N GLN A 104 -0.38 -15.44 -21.27
CA GLN A 104 0.29 -15.50 -19.99
C GLN A 104 0.09 -14.19 -19.24
N ASN A 105 -0.35 -14.30 -17.97
CA ASN A 105 -0.46 -13.16 -17.07
C ASN A 105 0.88 -12.95 -16.35
N PHE A 106 1.26 -11.68 -16.17
CA PHE A 106 2.46 -11.29 -15.45
C PHE A 106 2.26 -9.93 -14.77
N TRP A 107 2.96 -9.73 -13.66
CA TRP A 107 2.99 -8.44 -12.96
C TRP A 107 4.12 -7.57 -13.51
N TYR A 108 3.83 -6.29 -13.67
CA TYR A 108 4.86 -5.29 -13.98
C TYR A 108 4.67 -4.07 -13.09
N ASP A 109 5.74 -3.70 -12.38
CA ASP A 109 5.77 -2.57 -11.47
C ASP A 109 6.51 -1.40 -12.12
N PHE A 110 5.86 -0.25 -12.13
CA PHE A 110 6.46 1.02 -12.54
C PHE A 110 7.10 1.66 -11.31
N ASP A 111 8.40 1.94 -11.40
CA ASP A 111 9.12 2.70 -10.38
C ASP A 111 8.74 4.19 -10.48
N LEU A 112 8.19 4.73 -9.42
CA LEU A 112 7.74 6.12 -9.36
C LEU A 112 8.72 7.02 -8.59
N GLY A 113 9.73 6.44 -7.93
CA GLY A 113 10.77 7.16 -7.23
C GLY A 113 10.29 7.94 -5.99
N GLY A 114 9.12 7.62 -5.46
CA GLY A 114 8.59 8.29 -4.27
C GLY A 114 7.85 9.58 -4.58
N VAL A 115 6.69 9.50 -5.24
CA VAL A 115 5.80 10.65 -5.45
C VAL A 115 5.08 11.00 -4.14
N SER A 116 5.21 12.25 -3.69
CA SER A 116 4.49 12.74 -2.50
C SER A 116 3.00 12.87 -2.80
N LEU A 117 2.18 12.18 -2.00
CA LEU A 117 0.72 12.12 -2.10
C LEU A 117 0.10 12.29 -0.72
N SER A 118 -1.21 12.53 -0.67
CA SER A 118 -1.95 12.62 0.59
C SER A 118 -2.57 11.29 0.95
N ASP A 119 -2.36 10.84 2.18
CA ASP A 119 -2.99 9.63 2.74
C ASP A 119 -4.52 9.75 2.70
N GLY A 120 -5.21 8.64 2.40
CA GLY A 120 -6.68 8.60 2.28
C GLY A 120 -7.25 9.33 1.07
N THR A 121 -6.43 9.92 0.20
CA THR A 121 -6.87 10.64 -1.00
C THR A 121 -6.92 9.71 -2.21
N THR A 122 -7.91 9.92 -3.09
CA THR A 122 -8.06 9.13 -4.31
C THR A 122 -7.21 9.69 -5.44
N TYR A 123 -6.53 8.79 -6.15
CA TYR A 123 -5.73 9.02 -7.34
C TYR A 123 -6.08 8.01 -8.41
N THR A 124 -5.67 8.27 -9.65
CA THR A 124 -5.88 7.36 -10.76
C THR A 124 -4.55 6.97 -11.40
N ALA A 125 -4.27 5.66 -11.41
CA ALA A 125 -3.18 5.07 -12.17
C ALA A 125 -3.68 4.69 -13.56
N VAL A 126 -3.04 5.18 -14.61
CA VAL A 126 -3.47 5.02 -16.00
C VAL A 126 -2.37 4.36 -16.80
N VAL A 127 -2.75 3.45 -17.69
CA VAL A 127 -1.84 2.88 -18.70
C VAL A 127 -2.38 3.10 -20.09
N SER A 128 -1.48 3.42 -21.00
CA SER A 128 -1.73 3.46 -22.44
C SER A 128 -0.67 2.65 -23.19
N ALA A 129 -1.04 2.12 -24.35
CA ALA A 129 -0.17 1.32 -25.19
C ALA A 129 -0.22 1.81 -26.64
N THR A 130 0.86 1.66 -27.37
CA THR A 130 0.95 1.98 -28.80
C THR A 130 0.70 0.75 -29.68
N THR A 131 0.63 -0.45 -29.11
CA THR A 131 0.45 -1.71 -29.82
C THR A 131 -0.52 -2.63 -29.07
N ASP A 132 -1.19 -3.51 -29.81
CA ASP A 132 -2.15 -4.49 -29.27
C ASP A 132 -1.46 -5.77 -28.77
N ARG A 133 -0.43 -5.62 -27.96
CA ARG A 133 0.32 -6.76 -27.42
C ARG A 133 -0.05 -7.11 -25.99
N LEU A 134 -0.45 -6.12 -25.23
CA LEU A 134 -0.75 -6.26 -23.82
C LEU A 134 -2.19 -5.91 -23.53
N GLY A 135 -2.80 -6.72 -22.67
CA GLY A 135 -4.07 -6.46 -22.06
C GLY A 135 -3.92 -6.21 -20.57
N LEU A 136 -4.73 -5.33 -20.04
CA LEU A 136 -4.86 -5.13 -18.60
C LEU A 136 -5.78 -6.23 -18.04
N VAL A 137 -5.32 -6.95 -17.01
CA VAL A 137 -6.13 -7.96 -16.32
C VAL A 137 -7.01 -7.27 -15.29
N TYR A 138 -8.28 -7.63 -15.27
CA TYR A 138 -9.28 -7.02 -14.41
C TYR A 138 -10.38 -8.02 -14.06
N GLY A 139 -11.13 -7.74 -13.01
CA GLY A 139 -12.27 -8.54 -12.54
C GLY A 139 -13.44 -7.67 -12.07
N PRO A 140 -14.50 -8.32 -11.60
CA PRO A 140 -14.58 -9.66 -11.04
C PRO A 140 -14.65 -10.77 -12.11
N ALA A 141 -14.09 -11.93 -11.76
CA ALA A 141 -14.06 -13.11 -12.63
C ALA A 141 -15.43 -13.72 -12.90
N SER A 142 -16.40 -13.48 -12.05
CA SER A 142 -17.75 -14.06 -12.10
C SER A 142 -18.83 -12.99 -11.97
N ASN A 143 -19.70 -12.92 -12.95
CA ASN A 143 -21.02 -12.25 -13.00
C ASN A 143 -21.27 -10.96 -12.17
N GLY A 144 -20.23 -10.25 -11.78
CA GLY A 144 -20.22 -8.87 -11.38
C GLY A 144 -21.26 -8.40 -10.36
N THR A 145 -21.35 -9.02 -9.21
CA THR A 145 -22.21 -8.53 -8.12
C THR A 145 -21.45 -7.99 -6.92
N VAL A 146 -20.15 -8.23 -6.83
CA VAL A 146 -19.33 -7.84 -5.70
C VAL A 146 -18.20 -6.96 -6.21
N ASP A 147 -18.12 -5.76 -5.66
CA ASP A 147 -17.00 -4.86 -5.82
C ASP A 147 -15.75 -5.46 -5.12
N GLY A 148 -14.70 -5.70 -5.89
CA GLY A 148 -13.46 -6.28 -5.37
C GLY A 148 -12.61 -5.28 -4.62
N TYR A 149 -12.75 -4.00 -4.95
CA TYR A 149 -11.99 -2.92 -4.33
C TYR A 149 -12.84 -1.65 -4.15
N ALA A 150 -13.45 -1.52 -3.00
CA ALA A 150 -14.30 -0.37 -2.66
C ALA A 150 -13.58 1.00 -2.63
N GLY A 151 -12.24 1.02 -2.71
CA GLY A 151 -11.42 2.24 -2.70
C GLY A 151 -11.21 2.89 -4.07
N GLY A 152 -11.84 2.38 -5.13
CA GLY A 152 -11.71 2.90 -6.48
C GLY A 152 -12.47 2.09 -7.51
N THR A 153 -12.24 2.36 -8.79
CA THR A 153 -12.90 1.66 -9.90
C THR A 153 -12.05 1.70 -11.17
N LEU A 154 -12.30 0.75 -12.06
CA LEU A 154 -11.69 0.70 -13.38
C LEU A 154 -12.30 1.80 -14.29
N LEU A 155 -11.46 2.59 -14.91
CA LEU A 155 -11.81 3.73 -15.76
C LEU A 155 -11.35 3.51 -17.20
N THR A 156 -12.20 3.84 -18.17
CA THR A 156 -11.88 3.80 -19.60
C THR A 156 -12.68 4.86 -20.36
N THR A 157 -12.10 5.34 -21.47
CA THR A 157 -12.81 6.27 -22.36
C THR A 157 -13.74 5.55 -23.35
N LYS A 158 -13.67 4.23 -23.44
CA LYS A 158 -14.43 3.43 -24.42
C LYS A 158 -15.60 2.70 -23.78
N PRO A 159 -16.86 3.13 -24.04
CA PRO A 159 -18.05 2.49 -23.47
C PRO A 159 -18.19 0.99 -23.76
N ALA A 160 -17.68 0.54 -24.92
CA ALA A 160 -17.70 -0.87 -25.32
C ALA A 160 -16.92 -1.79 -24.38
N PHE A 161 -15.94 -1.27 -23.63
CA PHE A 161 -15.23 -2.02 -22.60
C PHE A 161 -16.20 -2.51 -21.52
N ASN A 162 -17.04 -1.63 -21.01
CA ASN A 162 -18.00 -1.95 -19.96
C ASN A 162 -19.07 -2.96 -20.40
N ALA A 163 -19.47 -2.90 -21.68
CA ALA A 163 -20.48 -3.80 -22.25
C ALA A 163 -19.92 -5.22 -22.52
N ALA A 164 -18.66 -5.32 -22.97
CA ALA A 164 -18.05 -6.61 -23.30
C ALA A 164 -17.62 -7.43 -22.07
N SER A 165 -17.56 -6.83 -20.90
CA SER A 165 -16.83 -7.36 -19.76
C SER A 165 -17.68 -7.61 -18.52
N ASN A 166 -18.98 -7.46 -18.58
CA ASN A 166 -19.85 -7.50 -17.40
C ASN A 166 -19.49 -6.48 -16.30
N CYS A 167 -18.67 -5.47 -16.62
CA CYS A 167 -18.34 -4.35 -15.75
C CYS A 167 -19.48 -3.37 -15.61
N THR A 168 -20.69 -3.88 -15.48
CA THR A 168 -21.87 -3.04 -15.26
C THR A 168 -21.82 -2.49 -13.85
N LYS A 169 -22.12 -1.20 -13.68
CA LYS A 169 -22.29 -0.52 -12.39
C LYS A 169 -20.99 -0.10 -11.66
N GLY A 170 -19.87 -0.02 -12.35
CA GLY A 170 -18.62 0.50 -11.73
C GLY A 170 -18.00 -0.42 -10.69
N ILE A 171 -18.27 -1.72 -10.75
CA ILE A 171 -17.76 -2.74 -9.81
C ILE A 171 -16.55 -3.52 -10.36
N CYS A 172 -16.01 -3.13 -11.51
CA CYS A 172 -14.81 -3.75 -12.02
C CYS A 172 -13.57 -3.02 -11.53
N ASP A 173 -12.55 -3.80 -11.19
CA ASP A 173 -11.23 -3.34 -10.82
C ASP A 173 -10.16 -4.00 -11.66
N ALA A 174 -9.11 -3.28 -11.95
CA ALA A 174 -7.88 -3.87 -12.45
C ALA A 174 -7.22 -4.72 -11.34
N ASN A 175 -6.46 -5.73 -11.75
CA ASN A 175 -5.50 -6.34 -10.85
C ASN A 175 -4.31 -5.39 -10.74
N PHE A 176 -4.12 -4.82 -9.55
CA PHE A 176 -3.07 -3.84 -9.30
C PHE A 176 -2.41 -4.05 -7.94
N ARG A 177 -1.25 -3.47 -7.77
CA ARG A 177 -0.56 -3.37 -6.49
C ARG A 177 0.24 -2.09 -6.42
N PHE A 178 0.45 -1.58 -5.22
CA PHE A 178 1.35 -0.44 -5.03
C PHE A 178 2.12 -0.56 -3.72
N THR A 179 3.27 0.08 -3.70
CA THR A 179 4.09 0.22 -2.50
C THR A 179 4.22 1.70 -2.15
N SER A 180 4.01 2.01 -0.90
CA SER A 180 4.09 3.36 -0.37
C SER A 180 4.88 3.40 0.94
N THR A 181 5.31 4.58 1.34
CA THR A 181 5.94 4.85 2.64
C THR A 181 5.18 5.95 3.38
N GLY A 182 5.48 6.10 4.68
CA GLY A 182 4.79 7.10 5.51
C GLY A 182 3.34 6.73 5.85
N ALA A 183 2.98 5.44 5.75
CA ALA A 183 1.69 4.98 6.25
C ALA A 183 1.65 5.14 7.78
N THR A 184 0.63 5.84 8.27
CA THR A 184 0.36 5.98 9.71
C THR A 184 -0.39 4.78 10.29
N GLY A 185 -0.52 3.70 9.52
CA GLY A 185 -1.10 2.45 9.96
C GLY A 185 -0.37 1.92 11.18
N GLY A 186 -1.12 1.61 12.23
CA GLY A 186 -0.65 1.29 13.57
C GLY A 186 0.62 0.45 13.56
N ALA A 187 1.70 1.07 13.98
CA ALA A 187 2.96 0.37 14.18
C ALA A 187 2.68 -0.80 15.14
N VAL A 188 2.77 -2.01 14.64
CA VAL A 188 2.89 -3.17 15.54
C VAL A 188 4.12 -2.86 16.39
N PRO A 189 4.00 -2.77 17.73
CA PRO A 189 5.12 -2.43 18.57
C PRO A 189 6.29 -3.35 18.25
N GLU A 190 7.42 -2.75 17.83
CA GLU A 190 8.60 -3.51 17.45
C GLU A 190 9.06 -4.41 18.61
N PRO A 191 9.77 -5.52 18.36
CA PRO A 191 10.28 -6.40 19.41
C PRO A 191 11.01 -5.66 20.53
N ALA A 192 11.69 -4.54 20.19
CA ALA A 192 12.32 -3.66 21.16
C ALA A 192 11.33 -2.99 22.11
N THR A 193 10.16 -2.59 21.64
CA THR A 193 9.09 -1.99 22.47
C THR A 193 8.52 -3.03 23.42
N TRP A 194 8.30 -4.27 22.97
CA TRP A 194 7.91 -5.38 23.83
C TRP A 194 8.96 -5.68 24.90
N ALA A 195 10.25 -5.67 24.53
CA ALA A 195 11.35 -5.88 25.44
C ALA A 195 11.41 -4.77 26.54
N LEU A 196 11.25 -3.51 26.15
CA LEU A 196 11.19 -2.38 27.08
C LEU A 196 9.97 -2.46 28.02
N LEU A 197 8.83 -2.87 27.52
CA LEU A 197 7.61 -3.04 28.28
C LEU A 197 7.76 -4.16 29.31
N MET A 198 8.34 -5.30 28.90
CA MET A 198 8.67 -6.42 29.79
C MET A 198 9.69 -6.03 30.87
N LEU A 199 10.72 -5.27 30.50
CA LEU A 199 11.74 -4.75 31.41
C LEU A 199 11.13 -3.77 32.43
N GLY A 200 10.27 -2.88 31.96
CA GLY A 200 9.53 -1.95 32.83
C GLY A 200 8.65 -2.66 33.85
N PHE A 201 7.82 -3.60 33.41
CA PHE A 201 6.98 -4.38 34.33
C PHE A 201 7.81 -5.28 35.26
N GLY A 202 8.92 -5.85 34.76
CA GLY A 202 9.85 -6.63 35.57
C GLY A 202 10.48 -5.82 36.69
N ALA A 203 10.91 -4.59 36.41
CA ALA A 203 11.50 -3.68 37.40
C ALA A 203 10.47 -3.28 38.49
N VAL A 204 9.25 -2.93 38.06
CA VAL A 204 8.16 -2.61 39.01
C VAL A 204 7.81 -3.81 39.89
N GLY A 205 7.67 -4.99 39.30
CA GLY A 205 7.39 -6.24 40.04
C GLY A 205 8.48 -6.58 41.03
N TYR A 206 9.77 -6.39 40.65
CA TYR A 206 10.87 -6.62 41.56
C TYR A 206 10.88 -5.67 42.77
N THR A 207 10.65 -4.37 42.52
CA THR A 207 10.59 -3.37 43.62
C THR A 207 9.45 -3.65 44.60
N LEU A 208 8.27 -4.02 44.10
CA LEU A 208 7.13 -4.38 44.93
C LEU A 208 7.38 -5.64 45.75
N ARG A 209 8.05 -6.63 45.22
CA ARG A 209 8.40 -7.86 45.91
C ARG A 209 9.44 -7.62 47.02
N ARG A 210 10.39 -6.73 46.79
CA ARG A 210 11.42 -6.34 47.76
C ARG A 210 10.80 -5.57 48.92
N SER A 211 9.88 -4.65 48.67
CA SER A 211 9.22 -3.86 49.72
C SER A 211 8.32 -4.72 50.63
N ARG A 212 7.68 -5.76 50.08
CA ARG A 212 6.89 -6.74 50.90
C ARG A 212 7.78 -7.53 51.85
N LYS A 213 8.96 -8.01 51.42
CA LYS A 213 9.90 -8.71 52.32
C LYS A 213 10.37 -7.85 53.45
N GLN A 214 10.63 -6.57 53.27
CA GLN A 214 11.09 -5.66 54.33
C GLN A 214 10.01 -5.36 55.35
N ARG A 215 8.73 -5.40 54.99
CA ARG A 215 7.62 -5.23 55.92
C ARG A 215 7.41 -6.43 56.86
N LEU A 216 7.58 -7.64 56.32
CA LEU A 216 7.46 -8.86 57.09
C LEU A 216 8.56 -9.00 58.16
N THR A 217 9.80 -8.57 57.86
CA THR A 217 10.92 -8.63 58.79
C THR A 217 10.80 -7.62 59.96
N ARG A 218 10.04 -6.51 59.77
CA ARG A 218 9.80 -5.51 60.80
C ARG A 218 8.66 -5.87 61.79
N GLN A 219 7.84 -6.86 61.48
CA GLN A 219 6.75 -7.30 62.37
C GLN A 219 7.16 -8.47 63.26
N LEU A 220 8.40 -8.99 63.12
CA LEU A 220 8.91 -10.10 63.92
C LEU A 220 9.97 -9.68 64.93
N VAL A 221 10.17 -8.37 65.15
CA VAL A 221 10.98 -7.76 66.20
C VAL A 221 10.07 -6.87 67.04
#